data_47678b7ad4052c22820d51a17cb35b7b
#
_entry.id   47678b7ad4052c22820d51a17cb35b7b
#
_cell.length_a   1.000
_cell.length_b   1.000
_cell.length_c   1.000
_cell.angle_alpha   90.00
_cell.angle_beta   90.00
_cell.angle_gamma   90.00
#
_symmetry.space_group_name_H-M   'P 1'
#
loop_
_entity.id
_entity.type
_entity.pdbx_description
1 polymer ?
#
loop_
_entity_poly.entity_id
_entity_poly.type
_entity_poly.pdbx_seq_one_letter_code
_entity_poly.pdbx_strand_id
1 'polypeptide(L)' 'MPANLTPVYRKAEEAYRAAREPAERLEHLKEMLRTIPKHKGTDHLQGDIKRWIKEITEEIGAASKSG' A
#
# COMPACT_ATOMS: atom_id res chain seq x y z
N MET A 1 21.64 2.39 7.50
CA MET A 1 21.06 3.12 6.39
C MET A 1 19.74 2.50 5.99
N PRO A 2 18.69 3.27 5.93
CA PRO A 2 17.42 2.69 5.50
C PRO A 2 17.50 2.23 4.06
N ALA A 3 16.55 1.40 3.68
CA ALA A 3 16.49 0.90 2.33
C ALA A 3 16.33 2.06 1.35
N ASN A 4 16.98 1.95 0.20
CA ASN A 4 16.87 2.98 -0.83
C ASN A 4 15.54 2.79 -1.56
N LEU A 5 14.60 3.64 -1.24
CA LEU A 5 13.29 3.60 -1.90
C LEU A 5 13.36 4.43 -3.18
N THR A 6 12.74 3.89 -4.22
CA THR A 6 12.75 4.57 -5.51
C THR A 6 11.83 5.78 -5.48
N PRO A 7 12.06 6.77 -6.34
CA PRO A 7 11.15 7.91 -6.44
C PRO A 7 9.72 7.48 -6.79
N VAL A 8 9.58 6.44 -7.58
CA VAL A 8 8.26 5.94 -7.94
C VAL A 8 7.52 5.44 -6.71
N TYR A 9 8.22 4.69 -5.85
CA TYR A 9 7.61 4.20 -4.62
C TYR A 9 7.21 5.35 -3.71
N ARG A 10 8.10 6.33 -3.57
CA ARG A 10 7.83 7.45 -2.68
C ARG A 10 6.63 8.25 -3.14
N LYS A 11 6.47 8.37 -4.45
CA LYS A 11 5.30 9.05 -5.00
C LYS A 11 4.03 8.29 -4.66
N ALA A 12 4.07 6.98 -4.78
CA ALA A 12 2.91 6.15 -4.45
C ALA A 12 2.60 6.27 -2.95
N GLU A 13 3.63 6.32 -2.13
CA GLU A 13 3.42 6.46 -0.69
C GLU A 13 2.77 7.78 -0.35
N GLU A 14 3.22 8.85 -0.98
CA GLU A 14 2.61 10.16 -0.75
C GLU A 14 1.16 10.18 -1.18
N ALA A 15 0.88 9.58 -2.33
CA ALA A 15 -0.49 9.50 -2.81
C ALA A 15 -1.36 8.70 -1.85
N TYR A 16 -0.80 7.62 -1.31
CA TYR A 16 -1.53 6.81 -0.34
C TYR A 16 -1.90 7.64 0.90
N ARG A 17 -0.94 8.41 1.39
CA ARG A 17 -1.19 9.22 2.58
C ARG A 17 -2.21 10.32 2.33
N ALA A 18 -2.24 10.82 1.11
CA ALA A 18 -3.19 11.87 0.75
C ALA A 18 -4.56 11.32 0.42
N ALA A 19 -4.65 10.05 0.08
CA ALA A 19 -5.91 9.44 -0.29
C ALA A 19 -6.82 9.32 0.92
N ARG A 20 -8.10 9.59 0.70
CA ARG A 20 -9.09 9.51 1.77
C ARG A 20 -10.05 8.34 1.58
N GLU A 21 -10.32 8.00 0.33
CA GLU A 21 -11.24 6.91 0.04
C GLU A 21 -10.52 5.58 0.18
N PRO A 22 -11.17 4.58 0.78
CA PRO A 22 -10.52 3.26 0.88
C PRO A 22 -10.14 2.67 -0.47
N ALA A 23 -10.98 2.88 -1.49
CA ALA A 23 -10.68 2.37 -2.81
C ALA A 23 -9.41 2.99 -3.36
N GLU A 24 -9.24 4.30 -3.16
CA GLU A 24 -8.03 4.98 -3.62
C GLU A 24 -6.81 4.49 -2.83
N ARG A 25 -6.98 4.32 -1.53
CA ARG A 25 -5.90 3.83 -0.71
C ARG A 25 -5.43 2.46 -1.17
N LEU A 26 -6.39 1.61 -1.51
CA LEU A 26 -6.05 0.27 -1.98
C LEU A 26 -5.23 0.34 -3.26
N GLU A 27 -5.61 1.21 -4.18
CA GLU A 27 -4.87 1.37 -5.41
C GLU A 27 -3.44 1.80 -5.15
N HIS A 28 -3.28 2.79 -4.28
CA HIS A 28 -1.95 3.30 -3.98
C HIS A 28 -1.11 2.27 -3.23
N LEU A 29 -1.74 1.48 -2.36
CA LEU A 29 -1.02 0.43 -1.66
C LEU A 29 -0.49 -0.61 -2.63
N LYS A 30 -1.31 -0.98 -3.62
CA LYS A 30 -0.88 -1.91 -4.64
C LYS A 30 0.29 -1.34 -5.44
N GLU A 31 0.21 -0.06 -5.73
CA GLU A 31 1.29 0.60 -6.46
C GLU A 31 2.56 0.62 -5.62
N MET A 32 2.44 0.88 -4.33
CA MET A 32 3.59 0.85 -3.44
C MET A 32 4.24 -0.52 -3.45
N LEU A 33 3.43 -1.56 -3.33
CA LEU A 33 3.98 -2.92 -3.30
C LEU A 33 4.65 -3.28 -4.62
N ARG A 34 4.11 -2.76 -5.72
CA ARG A 34 4.66 -3.06 -7.03
C ARG A 34 5.96 -2.34 -7.29
N THR A 35 6.10 -1.13 -6.75
CA THR A 35 7.26 -0.30 -7.03
C THR A 35 8.34 -0.40 -5.97
N ILE A 36 8.05 -0.99 -4.83
CA ILE A 36 9.03 -1.09 -3.76
C ILE A 36 10.16 -2.03 -4.17
N PRO A 37 11.42 -1.65 -3.90
CA PRO A 37 12.52 -2.57 -4.16
C PRO A 37 12.37 -3.82 -3.31
N LYS A 38 12.48 -4.96 -3.95
CA LYS A 38 12.25 -6.23 -3.26
C LYS A 38 13.56 -6.84 -2.85
N HIS A 39 13.98 -6.53 -1.65
CA HIS A 39 15.20 -7.11 -1.07
C HIS A 39 15.04 -7.13 0.45
N LYS A 40 16.03 -7.69 1.11
CA LYS A 40 15.97 -7.88 2.55
C LYS A 40 15.70 -6.59 3.32
N GLY A 41 16.23 -5.49 2.83
CA GLY A 41 16.04 -4.21 3.51
C GLY A 41 14.61 -3.75 3.54
N THR A 42 13.77 -4.23 2.62
CA THR A 42 12.36 -3.82 2.56
C THR A 42 11.41 -4.97 2.89
N ASP A 43 11.94 -6.11 3.29
CA ASP A 43 11.10 -7.27 3.53
C ASP A 43 9.99 -6.98 4.54
N HIS A 44 10.35 -6.33 5.62
CA HIS A 44 9.38 -6.00 6.66
C HIS A 44 8.30 -5.06 6.12
N LEU A 45 8.72 -4.07 5.36
CA LEU A 45 7.78 -3.11 4.80
C LEU A 45 6.86 -3.77 3.78
N GLN A 46 7.39 -4.70 3.01
CA GLN A 46 6.56 -5.43 2.07
C GLN A 46 5.44 -6.18 2.80
N GLY A 47 5.78 -6.80 3.92
CA GLY A 47 4.78 -7.48 4.72
C GLY A 47 3.72 -6.54 5.25
N ASP A 48 4.14 -5.35 5.71
CA ASP A 48 3.21 -4.35 6.19
C ASP A 48 2.25 -3.92 5.09
N ILE A 49 2.78 -3.66 3.91
CA ILE A 49 1.94 -3.22 2.80
C ILE A 49 0.92 -4.29 2.44
N LYS A 50 1.36 -5.53 2.40
CA LYS A 50 0.45 -6.63 2.08
C LYS A 50 -0.67 -6.72 3.11
N ARG A 51 -0.35 -6.53 4.37
CA ARG A 51 -1.35 -6.57 5.42
C ARG A 51 -2.34 -5.42 5.27
N TRP A 52 -1.84 -4.23 4.98
CA TRP A 52 -2.72 -3.08 4.79
C TRP A 52 -3.65 -3.28 3.61
N ILE A 53 -3.15 -3.88 2.54
CA ILE A 53 -3.98 -4.17 1.37
C ILE A 53 -5.11 -5.10 1.77
N LYS A 54 -4.78 -6.14 2.54
CA LYS A 54 -5.79 -7.09 2.97
C LYS A 54 -6.85 -6.40 3.83
N GLU A 55 -6.42 -5.60 4.79
CA GLU A 55 -7.34 -4.94 5.69
C GLU A 55 -8.28 -4.01 4.93
N ILE A 56 -7.75 -3.23 4.02
CA ILE A 56 -8.57 -2.30 3.26
C ILE A 56 -9.50 -3.04 2.31
N THR A 57 -9.01 -4.12 1.71
CA THR A 57 -9.84 -4.93 0.82
C THR A 57 -11.04 -5.48 1.59
N GLU A 58 -10.81 -5.95 2.80
CA GLU A 58 -11.90 -6.48 3.61
C GLU A 58 -12.87 -5.37 3.99
N GLU A 59 -12.34 -4.21 4.28
CA GLU A 59 -13.18 -3.07 4.65
C GLU A 59 -14.09 -2.67 3.49
N ILE A 60 -13.53 -2.61 2.29
CA ILE A 60 -14.31 -2.28 1.11
C ILE A 60 -15.35 -3.36 0.84
N GLY A 61 -14.94 -4.61 0.97
CA GLY A 61 -15.85 -5.73 0.76
C GLY A 61 -17.01 -5.73 1.75
N ALA A 62 -16.71 -5.42 3.00
CA ALA A 62 -17.75 -5.36 4.01
C ALA A 62 -18.74 -4.25 3.70
N ALA A 63 -18.23 -3.10 3.29
CA ALA A 63 -19.10 -1.98 2.96
C ALA A 63 -19.98 -2.31 1.76
N SER A 64 -19.43 -2.98 0.77
CA SER A 64 -20.19 -3.38 -0.39
C SER A 64 -21.28 -4.38 -0.02
N LYS A 65 -20.96 -5.26 0.90
CA LYS A 65 -21.88 -6.32 1.27
C LYS A 65 -23.07 -5.84 2.07
N SER A 66 -22.88 -4.77 2.79
CA SER A 66 -23.92 -4.31 3.69
C SER A 66 -25.13 -3.76 2.95
N GLY A 67 -25.00 -3.59 1.67
CA GLY A 67 -26.12 -3.10 0.86
C GLY A 67 -27.18 -4.15 0.61
#